data_d56fff0431afec180996615df6ac1291
#
_entry.id   d56fff0431afec180996615df6ac1291
#
_cell.length_a   1.000
_cell.length_b   1.000
_cell.length_c   1.000
_cell.angle_alpha   90.00
_cell.angle_beta   90.00
_cell.angle_gamma   90.00
#
_symmetry.space_group_name_H-M   'P 1'
#
loop_
_entity.id
_entity.type
_entity.pdbx_description
1 polymer ?
#
loop_
_entity_poly.entity_id
_entity_poly.type
_entity_poly.pdbx_seq_one_letter_code
_entity_poly.pdbx_strand_id
1 'polypeptide(L)'
;DICVLKDSDSYKMYSSWRPQKSIALSTSKDGKNWSAPQIVLPPVEGSSWEADMNRPVVVYKDGLYHMWYTGQNDGKSWIGYAISKDGYNFERQSKEPVLSAEQPWEKVAVMCPHVIWDKHENIFKMWYSGGEQYEPDAIGYATSKDGLHWTKWDKNPIFKADPAQSWEQHKVTACQVIERENDYLMFYIGFYDINFAQIGMARSKDGINDWERYSENPIISPTEGGWDASATYKPFAIQEKDCWMLWYNGRNEHLEQIGLAIYDNHDLNF
;
A
#
# COMPACT_ATOMS: atom_id res chain seq x y z
N ASP A 1 4.56 -4.47 -5.56
CA ASP A 1 3.98 -3.84 -4.36
C ASP A 1 5.10 -3.49 -3.40
N ILE A 2 5.18 -2.24 -3.01
CA ILE A 2 6.32 -1.68 -2.29
C ILE A 2 5.89 -0.82 -1.12
N CYS A 3 6.78 -0.74 -0.12
CA CYS A 3 6.78 0.24 0.96
C CYS A 3 8.20 0.76 1.13
N VAL A 4 8.40 2.06 1.12
CA VAL A 4 9.73 2.67 1.26
C VAL A 4 9.82 3.43 2.57
N LEU A 5 10.79 3.08 3.39
CA LEU A 5 11.16 3.86 4.57
C LEU A 5 12.43 4.66 4.26
N LYS A 6 12.42 5.94 4.66
CA LYS A 6 13.62 6.77 4.65
C LYS A 6 14.24 6.75 6.04
N ASP A 7 15.48 6.36 6.11
CA ASP A 7 16.37 6.58 7.25
C ASP A 7 17.21 7.84 6.96
N SER A 8 17.96 8.36 7.92
CA SER A 8 18.70 9.64 7.79
C SER A 8 19.47 9.77 6.45
N ASP A 9 20.16 8.71 6.03
CA ASP A 9 21.05 8.72 4.88
C ASP A 9 20.80 7.56 3.89
N SER A 10 19.65 6.88 4.00
CA SER A 10 19.36 5.71 3.16
C SER A 10 17.88 5.42 3.06
N TYR A 11 17.52 4.57 2.12
CA TYR A 11 16.16 4.08 1.91
C TYR A 11 16.13 2.57 2.07
N LYS A 12 15.06 2.07 2.67
CA LYS A 12 14.70 0.66 2.75
C LYS A 12 13.42 0.43 1.98
N MET A 13 13.46 -0.40 0.95
CA MET A 13 12.27 -0.79 0.18
C MET A 13 11.89 -2.22 0.54
N TYR A 14 10.78 -2.38 1.22
CA TYR A 14 10.14 -3.67 1.42
C TYR A 14 9.21 -3.94 0.24
N SER A 15 9.31 -5.12 -0.35
CA SER A 15 8.58 -5.43 -1.58
C SER A 15 8.03 -6.85 -1.60
N SER A 16 6.98 -7.05 -2.39
CA SER A 16 6.47 -8.37 -2.72
C SER A 16 7.48 -9.08 -3.62
N TRP A 17 8.16 -10.11 -3.12
CA TRP A 17 9.10 -10.92 -3.89
C TRP A 17 8.40 -12.16 -4.45
N ARG A 18 7.76 -11.98 -5.61
CA ARG A 18 6.90 -12.99 -6.24
C ARG A 18 7.55 -14.34 -6.53
N PRO A 19 8.86 -14.43 -6.94
CA PRO A 19 9.51 -15.72 -7.20
C PRO A 19 9.50 -16.69 -6.02
N GLN A 20 9.44 -16.17 -4.78
CA GLN A 20 9.43 -16.99 -3.55
C GLN A 20 8.20 -16.70 -2.67
N LYS A 21 7.19 -16.00 -3.19
CA LYS A 21 5.95 -15.65 -2.46
C LYS A 21 6.22 -15.00 -1.09
N SER A 22 7.27 -14.20 -1.00
CA SER A 22 7.87 -13.68 0.22
C SER A 22 7.87 -12.15 0.24
N ILE A 23 8.19 -11.58 1.39
CA ILE A 23 8.57 -10.17 1.50
C ILE A 23 10.10 -10.07 1.47
N ALA A 24 10.61 -9.18 0.63
CA ALA A 24 12.04 -8.89 0.54
C ALA A 24 12.35 -7.43 0.83
N LEU A 25 13.60 -7.15 1.24
CA LEU A 25 14.17 -5.84 1.47
C LEU A 25 15.27 -5.56 0.47
N SER A 26 15.23 -4.40 -0.16
CA SER A 26 16.34 -3.78 -0.87
C SER A 26 16.69 -2.44 -0.21
N THR A 27 17.97 -2.05 -0.24
CA THR A 27 18.45 -0.78 0.33
C THR A 27 19.04 0.12 -0.75
N SER A 28 18.97 1.43 -0.53
CA SER A 28 19.50 2.44 -1.44
C SER A 28 20.01 3.65 -0.67
N LYS A 29 21.02 4.35 -1.21
CA LYS A 29 21.48 5.64 -0.69
C LYS A 29 20.79 6.83 -1.36
N ASP A 30 20.25 6.64 -2.54
CA ASP A 30 19.71 7.71 -3.40
C ASP A 30 18.27 7.50 -3.83
N GLY A 31 17.63 6.37 -3.41
CA GLY A 31 16.29 5.99 -3.83
C GLY A 31 16.16 5.56 -5.29
N LYS A 32 17.26 5.48 -6.02
CA LYS A 32 17.33 5.15 -7.46
C LYS A 32 18.08 3.85 -7.71
N ASN A 33 19.22 3.67 -7.06
CA ASN A 33 20.08 2.50 -7.18
C ASN A 33 19.88 1.59 -5.97
N TRP A 34 19.32 0.41 -6.20
CA TRP A 34 18.92 -0.52 -5.15
C TRP A 34 19.80 -1.76 -5.08
N SER A 35 20.05 -2.24 -3.86
CA SER A 35 20.73 -3.52 -3.66
C SER A 35 19.86 -4.69 -4.19
N ALA A 36 20.51 -5.85 -4.39
CA ALA A 36 19.76 -7.09 -4.61
C ALA A 36 18.79 -7.34 -3.45
N PRO A 37 17.56 -7.88 -3.72
CA PRO A 37 16.58 -8.15 -2.69
C PRO A 37 17.02 -9.28 -1.76
N GLN A 38 16.83 -9.10 -0.47
CA GLN A 38 17.04 -10.08 0.58
C GLN A 38 15.68 -10.46 1.20
N ILE A 39 15.37 -11.75 1.31
CA ILE A 39 14.14 -12.19 1.97
C ILE A 39 14.19 -11.83 3.46
N VAL A 40 13.15 -11.15 3.94
CA VAL A 40 13.01 -10.75 5.35
C VAL A 40 11.82 -11.40 6.05
N LEU A 41 10.84 -11.90 5.28
CA LEU A 41 9.72 -12.67 5.80
C LEU A 41 9.29 -13.70 4.75
N PRO A 42 9.64 -14.98 4.91
CA PRO A 42 9.20 -16.07 4.02
C PRO A 42 7.77 -16.51 4.36
N PRO A 43 7.04 -17.17 3.42
CA PRO A 43 5.76 -17.79 3.71
C PRO A 43 5.90 -18.93 4.72
N VAL A 44 4.79 -19.32 5.35
CA VAL A 44 4.71 -20.52 6.20
C VAL A 44 4.18 -21.66 5.36
N GLU A 45 4.97 -22.72 5.24
CA GLU A 45 4.55 -23.92 4.51
C GLU A 45 3.30 -24.54 5.15
N GLY A 46 2.29 -24.84 4.32
CA GLY A 46 1.02 -25.41 4.79
C GLY A 46 0.10 -24.42 5.51
N SER A 47 0.42 -23.13 5.52
CA SER A 47 -0.46 -22.12 6.10
C SER A 47 -1.81 -22.06 5.37
N SER A 48 -2.89 -22.00 6.14
CA SER A 48 -4.25 -21.86 5.61
C SER A 48 -4.56 -20.47 5.05
N TRP A 49 -3.73 -19.45 5.31
CA TRP A 49 -4.03 -18.07 4.94
C TRP A 49 -2.85 -17.27 4.35
N GLU A 50 -1.59 -17.65 4.60
CA GLU A 50 -0.40 -16.92 4.14
C GLU A 50 0.56 -17.81 3.31
N ALA A 51 0.01 -18.65 2.45
CA ALA A 51 0.79 -19.47 1.52
C ALA A 51 1.47 -18.63 0.43
N ASP A 52 0.97 -17.44 0.16
CA ASP A 52 1.55 -16.41 -0.69
C ASP A 52 1.50 -15.08 0.07
N MET A 53 2.63 -14.40 0.18
CA MET A 53 2.75 -13.15 0.92
C MET A 53 3.14 -12.00 0.00
N ASN A 54 2.48 -10.86 0.21
CA ASN A 54 2.71 -9.68 -0.62
C ASN A 54 2.23 -8.40 0.07
N ARG A 55 2.42 -7.24 -0.60
CA ARG A 55 1.90 -5.92 -0.21
C ARG A 55 2.26 -5.52 1.22
N PRO A 56 3.55 -5.48 1.56
CA PRO A 56 3.99 -5.05 2.89
C PRO A 56 3.78 -3.55 3.08
N VAL A 57 3.52 -3.16 4.33
CA VAL A 57 3.74 -1.80 4.84
C VAL A 57 4.52 -1.90 6.14
N VAL A 58 5.47 -1.01 6.34
CA VAL A 58 6.32 -0.99 7.53
C VAL A 58 6.29 0.38 8.19
N VAL A 59 6.11 0.40 9.51
CA VAL A 59 6.17 1.59 10.36
C VAL A 59 7.29 1.38 11.40
N TYR A 60 8.21 2.33 11.50
CA TYR A 60 9.21 2.32 12.56
C TYR A 60 8.70 3.11 13.77
N LYS A 61 8.58 2.44 14.91
CA LYS A 61 8.05 3.03 16.15
C LYS A 61 8.74 2.39 17.37
N ASP A 62 9.15 3.22 18.31
CA ASP A 62 9.72 2.82 19.61
C ASP A 62 10.88 1.80 19.51
N GLY A 63 11.74 1.97 18.48
CA GLY A 63 12.89 1.10 18.26
C GLY A 63 12.57 -0.21 17.53
N LEU A 64 11.33 -0.40 17.05
CA LEU A 64 10.87 -1.58 16.35
C LEU A 64 10.33 -1.22 14.96
N TYR A 65 10.54 -2.13 14.00
CA TYR A 65 9.88 -2.16 12.71
C TYR A 65 8.62 -3.00 12.83
N HIS A 66 7.46 -2.39 12.60
CA HIS A 66 6.15 -3.03 12.58
C HIS A 66 5.74 -3.22 11.14
N MET A 67 5.54 -4.47 10.71
CA MET A 67 5.15 -4.81 9.33
C MET A 67 3.75 -5.41 9.32
N TRP A 68 2.85 -4.85 8.53
CA TRP A 68 1.63 -5.51 8.10
C TRP A 68 1.77 -5.92 6.65
N TYR A 69 1.19 -7.05 6.30
CA TYR A 69 1.31 -7.64 4.96
C TYR A 69 0.05 -8.38 4.56
N THR A 70 -0.15 -8.57 3.28
CA THR A 70 -1.21 -9.42 2.76
C THR A 70 -0.75 -10.86 2.72
N GLY A 71 -1.51 -11.75 3.34
CA GLY A 71 -1.41 -13.19 3.17
C GLY A 71 -2.53 -13.68 2.24
N GLN A 72 -2.23 -14.62 1.36
CA GLN A 72 -3.19 -15.14 0.37
C GLN A 72 -3.16 -16.65 0.34
N ASN A 73 -4.33 -17.27 0.27
CA ASN A 73 -4.51 -18.69 0.03
C ASN A 73 -5.93 -18.96 -0.49
N ASP A 74 -6.07 -19.96 -1.38
CA ASP A 74 -7.35 -20.48 -1.89
C ASP A 74 -8.40 -19.39 -2.26
N GLY A 75 -7.97 -18.42 -3.06
CA GLY A 75 -8.84 -17.34 -3.56
C GLY A 75 -9.27 -16.30 -2.51
N LYS A 76 -8.63 -16.27 -1.34
CA LYS A 76 -8.92 -15.33 -0.25
C LYS A 76 -7.68 -14.57 0.17
N SER A 77 -7.88 -13.45 0.85
CA SER A 77 -6.78 -12.63 1.37
C SER A 77 -7.08 -12.10 2.76
N TRP A 78 -6.02 -11.97 3.54
CA TRP A 78 -6.03 -11.52 4.93
C TRP A 78 -4.84 -10.59 5.19
N ILE A 79 -4.83 -9.92 6.33
CA ILE A 79 -3.69 -9.11 6.76
C ILE A 79 -3.03 -9.78 7.95
N GLY A 80 -1.70 -9.97 7.86
CA GLY A 80 -0.83 -10.45 8.91
C GLY A 80 0.00 -9.34 9.55
N TYR A 81 0.68 -9.68 10.66
CA TYR A 81 1.52 -8.74 11.40
C TYR A 81 2.79 -9.40 11.91
N ALA A 82 3.91 -8.72 11.70
CA ALA A 82 5.23 -9.13 12.18
C ALA A 82 6.02 -7.92 12.69
N ILE A 83 6.99 -8.15 13.58
CA ILE A 83 7.89 -7.10 14.09
C ILE A 83 9.35 -7.50 13.87
N SER A 84 10.22 -6.48 13.84
CA SER A 84 11.67 -6.67 13.77
C SER A 84 12.40 -5.58 14.56
N LYS A 85 13.54 -5.93 15.16
CA LYS A 85 14.44 -4.97 15.82
C LYS A 85 15.40 -4.31 14.85
N ASP A 86 15.74 -5.00 13.77
CA ASP A 86 16.78 -4.58 12.81
C ASP A 86 16.24 -4.24 11.41
N GLY A 87 14.94 -4.53 11.16
CA GLY A 87 14.30 -4.36 9.86
C GLY A 87 14.63 -5.45 8.84
N TYR A 88 15.37 -6.49 9.25
CA TYR A 88 15.79 -7.63 8.41
C TYR A 88 15.16 -8.93 8.86
N ASN A 89 15.08 -9.17 10.15
CA ASN A 89 14.58 -10.39 10.74
C ASN A 89 13.21 -10.12 11.37
N PHE A 90 12.14 -10.45 10.65
CA PHE A 90 10.78 -10.25 11.12
C PHE A 90 10.21 -11.49 11.78
N GLU A 91 9.58 -11.31 12.94
CA GLU A 91 8.90 -12.34 13.71
C GLU A 91 7.38 -12.09 13.71
N ARG A 92 6.60 -13.07 13.26
CA ARG A 92 5.13 -13.01 13.30
C ARG A 92 4.62 -12.87 14.72
N GLN A 93 3.66 -11.99 14.91
CA GLN A 93 3.08 -11.73 16.23
C GLN A 93 1.80 -12.52 16.49
N SER A 94 1.28 -13.19 15.46
CA SER A 94 0.14 -14.09 15.56
C SER A 94 0.28 -15.25 14.56
N LYS A 95 -0.33 -16.39 14.88
CA LYS A 95 -0.52 -17.50 13.94
C LYS A 95 -1.74 -17.28 13.04
N GLU A 96 -2.68 -16.48 13.51
CA GLU A 96 -3.91 -16.10 12.79
C GLU A 96 -3.75 -14.69 12.19
N PRO A 97 -4.48 -14.36 11.12
CA PRO A 97 -4.47 -13.02 10.57
C PRO A 97 -5.00 -12.00 11.59
N VAL A 98 -4.48 -10.77 11.53
CA VAL A 98 -4.93 -9.66 12.39
C VAL A 98 -6.14 -8.92 11.81
N LEU A 99 -6.43 -9.11 10.52
CA LEU A 99 -7.63 -8.61 9.86
C LEU A 99 -8.12 -9.62 8.82
N SER A 100 -9.43 -9.90 8.86
CA SER A 100 -10.13 -10.84 7.95
C SER A 100 -11.35 -10.16 7.33
N ALA A 101 -11.84 -10.67 6.20
CA ALA A 101 -13.09 -10.18 5.59
C ALA A 101 -14.29 -10.59 6.47
N GLU A 102 -15.03 -9.59 6.97
CA GLU A 102 -16.17 -9.76 7.88
C GLU A 102 -17.36 -8.91 7.46
N GLN A 103 -17.12 -7.76 6.82
CA GLN A 103 -18.17 -6.87 6.33
C GLN A 103 -18.57 -7.27 4.90
N PRO A 104 -19.85 -7.13 4.50
CA PRO A 104 -20.32 -7.59 3.19
C PRO A 104 -19.58 -7.04 1.98
N TRP A 105 -19.08 -5.81 2.06
CA TRP A 105 -18.31 -5.19 0.98
C TRP A 105 -16.90 -5.79 0.78
N GLU A 106 -16.35 -6.42 1.82
CA GLU A 106 -15.03 -7.05 1.79
C GLU A 106 -15.02 -8.38 1.03
N LYS A 107 -16.20 -8.96 0.78
CA LYS A 107 -16.40 -10.22 0.04
C LYS A 107 -15.49 -11.34 0.55
N VAL A 108 -14.39 -11.59 -0.16
CA VAL A 108 -13.42 -12.67 0.14
C VAL A 108 -12.04 -12.16 0.53
N ALA A 109 -11.82 -10.86 0.51
CA ALA A 109 -10.48 -10.32 0.67
C ALA A 109 -10.43 -9.02 1.48
N VAL A 110 -9.46 -8.96 2.40
CA VAL A 110 -8.87 -7.73 2.91
C VAL A 110 -7.38 -7.77 2.60
N MET A 111 -6.84 -6.71 1.99
CA MET A 111 -5.46 -6.68 1.51
C MET A 111 -4.91 -5.26 1.36
N CYS A 112 -3.68 -5.13 0.90
CA CYS A 112 -3.02 -3.85 0.64
C CYS A 112 -3.06 -2.91 1.85
N PRO A 113 -2.62 -3.35 3.04
CA PRO A 113 -2.61 -2.46 4.19
C PRO A 113 -1.70 -1.27 3.94
N HIS A 114 -2.15 -0.08 4.32
CA HIS A 114 -1.31 1.08 4.57
C HIS A 114 -1.53 1.53 6.00
N VAL A 115 -0.46 1.69 6.77
CA VAL A 115 -0.54 1.99 8.20
C VAL A 115 0.34 3.18 8.53
N ILE A 116 -0.18 4.08 9.35
CA ILE A 116 0.59 5.14 10.01
C ILE A 116 0.44 5.04 11.53
N TRP A 117 1.39 5.60 12.26
CA TRP A 117 1.29 5.81 13.69
C TRP A 117 0.88 7.25 13.97
N ASP A 118 -0.32 7.44 14.50
CA ASP A 118 -0.77 8.74 14.97
C ASP A 118 -0.24 8.99 16.38
N LYS A 119 0.67 9.97 16.49
CA LYS A 119 1.33 10.32 17.76
C LYS A 119 0.39 11.08 18.70
N HIS A 120 -0.61 11.76 18.19
CA HIS A 120 -1.55 12.57 18.98
C HIS A 120 -2.60 11.68 19.64
N GLU A 121 -3.15 10.74 18.90
CA GLU A 121 -4.13 9.79 19.40
C GLU A 121 -3.50 8.55 20.04
N ASN A 122 -2.19 8.33 19.83
CA ASN A 122 -1.43 7.17 20.31
C ASN A 122 -2.05 5.84 19.82
N ILE A 123 -2.33 5.77 18.53
CA ILE A 123 -2.92 4.61 17.83
C ILE A 123 -2.29 4.40 16.45
N PHE A 124 -2.38 3.17 15.95
CA PHE A 124 -2.19 2.87 14.54
C PHE A 124 -3.48 3.11 13.78
N LYS A 125 -3.37 3.78 12.63
CA LYS A 125 -4.44 3.98 11.64
C LYS A 125 -4.11 3.16 10.40
N MET A 126 -5.05 2.35 9.93
CA MET A 126 -4.90 1.51 8.74
C MET A 126 -5.95 1.85 7.71
N TRP A 127 -5.50 2.07 6.48
CA TRP A 127 -6.31 2.01 5.26
C TRP A 127 -6.03 0.69 4.57
N TYR A 128 -7.07 -0.05 4.22
CA TYR A 128 -6.94 -1.36 3.58
C TYR A 128 -7.94 -1.51 2.45
N SER A 129 -7.63 -2.38 1.51
CA SER A 129 -8.53 -2.67 0.39
C SER A 129 -9.37 -3.89 0.70
N GLY A 130 -10.66 -3.83 0.35
CA GLY A 130 -11.59 -4.95 0.50
C GLY A 130 -12.38 -5.20 -0.78
N GLY A 131 -12.80 -6.47 -0.98
CA GLY A 131 -13.58 -6.88 -2.12
C GLY A 131 -13.18 -8.25 -2.66
N GLU A 132 -12.96 -8.35 -3.97
CA GLU A 132 -12.48 -9.56 -4.63
C GLU A 132 -10.97 -9.74 -4.42
N GLN A 133 -10.48 -10.98 -4.47
CA GLN A 133 -9.07 -11.26 -4.27
C GLN A 133 -8.21 -10.66 -5.39
N TYR A 134 -8.66 -10.78 -6.63
CA TYR A 134 -7.98 -10.14 -7.74
C TYR A 134 -8.55 -8.74 -7.93
N GLU A 135 -7.75 -7.75 -7.55
CA GLU A 135 -8.07 -6.32 -7.52
C GLU A 135 -9.33 -6.00 -6.70
N PRO A 136 -9.14 -5.67 -5.41
CA PRO A 136 -10.23 -5.28 -4.50
C PRO A 136 -11.04 -4.09 -4.99
N ASP A 137 -12.22 -3.90 -4.44
CA ASP A 137 -13.24 -3.00 -5.00
C ASP A 137 -13.23 -1.60 -4.39
N ALA A 138 -12.74 -1.46 -3.15
CA ALA A 138 -12.82 -0.22 -2.39
C ALA A 138 -11.80 -0.17 -1.24
N ILE A 139 -11.66 0.99 -0.60
CA ILE A 139 -10.77 1.23 0.54
C ILE A 139 -11.59 1.40 1.81
N GLY A 140 -11.22 0.67 2.86
CA GLY A 140 -11.74 0.78 4.21
C GLY A 140 -10.72 1.34 5.20
N TYR A 141 -11.17 1.58 6.43
CA TYR A 141 -10.40 2.14 7.52
C TYR A 141 -10.56 1.32 8.80
N ALA A 142 -9.49 1.19 9.55
CA ALA A 142 -9.46 0.54 10.87
C ALA A 142 -8.41 1.17 11.77
N THR A 143 -8.58 1.02 13.10
CA THR A 143 -7.63 1.52 14.11
C THR A 143 -7.20 0.42 15.07
N SER A 144 -6.00 0.56 15.63
CA SER A 144 -5.46 -0.35 16.65
C SER A 144 -4.55 0.37 17.62
N LYS A 145 -4.54 -0.06 18.89
CA LYS A 145 -3.60 0.45 19.91
C LYS A 145 -2.28 -0.33 19.92
N ASP A 146 -2.29 -1.57 19.47
CA ASP A 146 -1.19 -2.52 19.62
C ASP A 146 -0.70 -3.13 18.30
N GLY A 147 -1.41 -2.86 17.20
CA GLY A 147 -1.10 -3.42 15.88
C GLY A 147 -1.62 -4.84 15.63
N LEU A 148 -2.15 -5.51 16.67
CA LEU A 148 -2.72 -6.85 16.64
C LEU A 148 -4.25 -6.84 16.59
N HIS A 149 -4.87 -6.04 17.44
CA HIS A 149 -6.33 -5.97 17.58
C HIS A 149 -6.85 -4.73 16.88
N TRP A 150 -7.59 -4.94 15.78
CA TRP A 150 -8.07 -3.88 14.92
C TRP A 150 -9.57 -3.68 15.06
N THR A 151 -10.00 -2.44 15.14
CA THR A 151 -11.40 -2.04 15.09
C THR A 151 -11.68 -1.39 13.74
N LYS A 152 -12.48 -2.04 12.93
CA LYS A 152 -12.92 -1.51 11.63
C LYS A 152 -13.90 -0.38 11.81
N TRP A 153 -13.83 0.63 10.94
CA TRP A 153 -14.82 1.70 10.89
C TRP A 153 -16.18 1.15 10.50
N ASP A 154 -17.23 1.55 11.22
CA ASP A 154 -18.59 1.02 11.03
C ASP A 154 -19.23 1.46 9.71
N LYS A 155 -18.76 2.59 9.14
CA LYS A 155 -19.24 3.13 7.87
C LYS A 155 -18.34 2.79 6.68
N ASN A 156 -17.50 1.77 6.79
CA ASN A 156 -16.71 1.28 5.65
C ASN A 156 -17.61 0.81 4.50
N PRO A 157 -17.14 0.91 3.24
CA PRO A 157 -15.86 1.47 2.82
C PRO A 157 -15.89 3.01 2.77
N ILE A 158 -14.72 3.61 3.05
CA ILE A 158 -14.57 5.07 3.10
C ILE A 158 -14.27 5.71 1.73
N PHE A 159 -13.78 4.92 0.77
CA PHE A 159 -13.46 5.40 -0.58
C PHE A 159 -13.77 4.34 -1.63
N LYS A 160 -14.55 4.73 -2.64
CA LYS A 160 -15.04 3.85 -3.73
C LYS A 160 -14.78 4.50 -5.07
N ALA A 161 -14.83 3.69 -6.14
CA ALA A 161 -14.84 4.18 -7.52
C ALA A 161 -15.95 5.22 -7.72
N ASP A 162 -15.63 6.25 -8.50
CA ASP A 162 -16.61 7.22 -8.97
C ASP A 162 -16.89 6.95 -10.48
N PRO A 163 -18.09 6.45 -10.82
CA PRO A 163 -18.44 6.18 -12.21
C PRO A 163 -18.42 7.42 -13.13
N ALA A 164 -18.45 8.62 -12.56
CA ALA A 164 -18.31 9.86 -13.31
C ALA A 164 -16.85 10.15 -13.73
N GLN A 165 -15.89 9.49 -13.06
CA GLN A 165 -14.47 9.56 -13.38
C GLN A 165 -14.08 8.35 -14.23
N SER A 166 -14.01 8.50 -15.55
CA SER A 166 -13.79 7.38 -16.47
C SER A 166 -12.53 6.55 -16.15
N TRP A 167 -11.45 7.19 -15.69
CA TRP A 167 -10.17 6.54 -15.41
C TRP A 167 -10.21 5.58 -14.21
N GLU A 168 -11.19 5.74 -13.28
CA GLU A 168 -11.36 4.90 -12.09
C GLU A 168 -12.77 4.27 -11.99
N GLN A 169 -13.54 4.31 -13.07
CA GLN A 169 -14.96 3.93 -13.08
C GLN A 169 -15.24 2.50 -12.61
N HIS A 170 -14.26 1.61 -12.70
CA HIS A 170 -14.42 0.18 -12.39
C HIS A 170 -14.15 -0.12 -10.90
N LYS A 171 -12.98 0.29 -10.40
CA LYS A 171 -12.53 0.01 -9.02
C LYS A 171 -11.55 1.08 -8.54
N VAL A 172 -11.45 1.21 -7.22
CA VAL A 172 -10.33 1.89 -6.55
C VAL A 172 -9.75 0.98 -5.49
N THR A 173 -8.42 0.95 -5.36
CA THR A 173 -7.77 0.04 -4.43
C THR A 173 -6.38 0.54 -4.05
N ALA A 174 -5.78 -0.10 -3.06
CA ALA A 174 -4.40 0.07 -2.61
C ALA A 174 -3.95 1.54 -2.57
N CYS A 175 -3.91 2.08 -1.41
CA CYS A 175 -3.50 3.46 -1.21
C CYS A 175 -2.25 3.57 -0.34
N GLN A 176 -1.59 4.71 -0.45
CA GLN A 176 -0.74 5.27 0.58
C GLN A 176 -1.41 6.54 1.09
N VAL A 177 -1.47 6.72 2.40
CA VAL A 177 -1.98 7.94 3.03
C VAL A 177 -0.85 8.62 3.81
N ILE A 178 -0.68 9.91 3.57
CA ILE A 178 0.31 10.76 4.24
C ILE A 178 -0.45 11.80 5.06
N GLU A 179 -0.19 11.80 6.37
CA GLU A 179 -0.68 12.85 7.26
C GLU A 179 0.13 14.13 7.03
N ARG A 180 -0.56 15.24 6.75
CA ARG A 180 0.01 16.58 6.62
C ARG A 180 -0.48 17.47 7.77
N GLU A 181 0.05 18.67 7.89
CA GLU A 181 -0.30 19.58 8.98
C GLU A 181 -1.81 19.86 9.12
N ASN A 182 -2.53 19.92 7.99
CA ASN A 182 -3.93 20.35 7.96
C ASN A 182 -4.90 19.34 7.34
N ASP A 183 -4.40 18.21 6.81
CA ASP A 183 -5.20 17.21 6.13
C ASP A 183 -4.43 15.89 5.92
N TYR A 184 -5.07 14.93 5.25
CA TYR A 184 -4.51 13.67 4.79
C TYR A 184 -4.48 13.65 3.27
N LEU A 185 -3.33 13.32 2.70
CA LEU A 185 -3.15 13.10 1.26
C LEU A 185 -3.12 11.60 0.97
N MET A 186 -3.92 11.15 0.01
CA MET A 186 -3.95 9.77 -0.47
C MET A 186 -3.42 9.68 -1.89
N PHE A 187 -2.47 8.78 -2.14
CA PHE A 187 -2.17 8.25 -3.47
C PHE A 187 -2.87 6.90 -3.61
N TYR A 188 -3.59 6.65 -4.70
CA TYR A 188 -4.39 5.44 -4.86
C TYR A 188 -4.41 4.94 -6.30
N ILE A 189 -4.89 3.71 -6.49
CA ILE A 189 -5.05 3.11 -7.80
C ILE A 189 -6.51 3.24 -8.23
N GLY A 190 -6.73 3.78 -9.42
CA GLY A 190 -8.00 3.76 -10.13
C GLY A 190 -7.94 2.81 -11.33
N PHE A 191 -8.99 2.05 -11.54
CA PHE A 191 -9.14 1.12 -12.65
C PHE A 191 -10.21 1.60 -13.63
N TYR A 192 -9.81 1.82 -14.89
CA TYR A 192 -10.75 2.01 -15.99
C TYR A 192 -11.52 0.73 -16.26
N ASP A 193 -10.82 -0.39 -16.37
CA ASP A 193 -11.31 -1.76 -16.45
C ASP A 193 -10.42 -2.71 -15.64
N ILE A 194 -10.65 -4.02 -15.70
CA ILE A 194 -9.90 -5.00 -14.89
C ILE A 194 -8.39 -5.04 -15.21
N ASN A 195 -7.96 -4.56 -16.36
CA ASN A 195 -6.58 -4.66 -16.83
C ASN A 195 -5.84 -3.32 -16.84
N PHE A 196 -6.56 -2.21 -16.94
CA PHE A 196 -5.99 -0.88 -17.14
C PHE A 196 -6.10 -0.05 -15.84
N ALA A 197 -4.98 0.12 -15.17
CA ALA A 197 -4.86 0.83 -13.92
C ALA A 197 -3.99 2.08 -14.04
N GLN A 198 -4.34 3.10 -13.28
CA GLN A 198 -3.67 4.40 -13.23
C GLN A 198 -3.59 4.87 -11.78
N ILE A 199 -2.72 5.85 -11.51
CA ILE A 199 -2.52 6.38 -10.17
C ILE A 199 -3.13 7.78 -10.07
N GLY A 200 -3.88 8.02 -9.01
CA GLY A 200 -4.45 9.32 -8.67
C GLY A 200 -4.16 9.76 -7.25
N MET A 201 -4.61 10.99 -6.95
CA MET A 201 -4.54 11.59 -5.63
C MET A 201 -5.92 12.00 -5.13
N ALA A 202 -6.10 11.95 -3.81
CA ALA A 202 -7.24 12.52 -3.10
C ALA A 202 -6.78 13.11 -1.76
N ARG A 203 -7.55 14.04 -1.18
CA ARG A 203 -7.31 14.57 0.15
C ARG A 203 -8.56 14.52 1.02
N SER A 204 -8.38 14.47 2.33
CA SER A 204 -9.45 14.52 3.33
C SER A 204 -8.97 15.25 4.57
N LYS A 205 -9.88 15.92 5.26
CA LYS A 205 -9.54 16.65 6.50
C LYS A 205 -9.22 15.73 7.67
N ASP A 206 -9.83 14.55 7.72
CA ASP A 206 -9.71 13.61 8.84
C ASP A 206 -9.16 12.23 8.43
N GLY A 207 -8.88 12.04 7.13
CA GLY A 207 -8.38 10.77 6.58
C GLY A 207 -9.47 9.68 6.46
N ILE A 208 -10.73 10.00 6.73
CA ILE A 208 -11.86 9.05 6.76
C ILE A 208 -12.98 9.53 5.85
N ASN A 209 -13.43 10.77 6.05
CA ASN A 209 -14.61 11.31 5.38
C ASN A 209 -14.24 12.28 4.27
N ASP A 210 -15.20 12.53 3.38
CA ASP A 210 -15.18 13.63 2.40
C ASP A 210 -13.88 13.74 1.59
N TRP A 211 -13.41 12.61 1.08
CA TRP A 211 -12.24 12.56 0.21
C TRP A 211 -12.49 13.31 -1.09
N GLU A 212 -11.80 14.42 -1.27
CA GLU A 212 -11.78 15.23 -2.49
C GLU A 212 -10.72 14.69 -3.46
N ARG A 213 -11.12 14.33 -4.68
CA ARG A 213 -10.22 13.88 -5.74
C ARG A 213 -9.50 15.06 -6.38
N TYR A 214 -8.22 14.87 -6.70
CA TYR A 214 -7.47 15.88 -7.43
C TYR A 214 -8.07 16.06 -8.83
N SER A 215 -8.29 17.32 -9.24
CA SER A 215 -8.98 17.66 -10.51
C SER A 215 -8.21 17.20 -11.75
N GLU A 216 -6.88 17.04 -11.63
CA GLU A 216 -6.00 16.63 -12.74
C GLU A 216 -5.65 15.13 -12.71
N ASN A 217 -6.43 14.33 -11.97
CA ASN A 217 -6.27 12.89 -12.01
C ASN A 217 -6.58 12.30 -13.40
N PRO A 218 -5.89 11.23 -13.82
CA PRO A 218 -4.80 10.52 -13.12
C PRO A 218 -3.45 11.25 -13.20
N ILE A 219 -2.64 11.14 -12.15
CA ILE A 219 -1.31 11.77 -12.10
C ILE A 219 -0.21 10.93 -12.76
N ILE A 220 -0.38 9.62 -12.81
CA ILE A 220 0.49 8.69 -13.55
C ILE A 220 -0.38 7.72 -14.32
N SER A 221 -0.11 7.64 -15.63
CA SER A 221 -0.79 6.74 -16.57
C SER A 221 0.23 5.85 -17.28
N PRO A 222 -0.20 4.68 -17.80
CA PRO A 222 0.61 3.85 -18.67
C PRO A 222 1.18 4.63 -19.85
N THR A 223 2.45 4.36 -20.18
CA THR A 223 3.14 5.00 -21.30
C THR A 223 3.02 4.13 -22.54
N GLU A 224 2.41 4.63 -23.61
CA GLU A 224 2.26 3.89 -24.85
C GLU A 224 3.63 3.41 -25.38
N GLY A 225 3.75 2.10 -25.62
CA GLY A 225 5.00 1.46 -26.04
C GLY A 225 6.09 1.41 -24.96
N GLY A 226 5.79 1.85 -23.75
CA GLY A 226 6.70 1.85 -22.60
C GLY A 226 6.77 0.51 -21.87
N TRP A 227 7.62 0.47 -20.86
CA TRP A 227 7.78 -0.69 -19.98
C TRP A 227 6.57 -0.88 -19.04
N ASP A 228 5.74 0.15 -18.88
CA ASP A 228 4.54 0.22 -18.04
C ASP A 228 3.23 0.33 -18.87
N ALA A 229 3.27 -0.03 -20.16
CA ALA A 229 2.22 0.24 -21.15
C ALA A 229 0.85 -0.38 -20.82
N SER A 230 0.78 -1.40 -19.97
CA SER A 230 -0.49 -2.06 -19.61
C SER A 230 -1.14 -1.50 -18.35
N ALA A 231 -0.35 -1.11 -17.34
CA ALA A 231 -0.87 -0.58 -16.08
C ALA A 231 0.21 0.11 -15.25
N THR A 232 -0.19 1.15 -14.50
CA THR A 232 0.61 1.76 -13.42
C THR A 232 -0.18 1.67 -12.11
N TYR A 233 0.45 1.17 -11.04
CA TYR A 233 -0.25 0.84 -9.81
C TYR A 233 0.68 0.79 -8.58
N LYS A 234 0.11 0.63 -7.37
CA LYS A 234 0.81 0.53 -6.09
C LYS A 234 1.77 1.71 -5.85
N PRO A 235 1.27 2.94 -5.80
CA PRO A 235 2.09 4.11 -5.54
C PRO A 235 2.66 4.09 -4.11
N PHE A 236 3.89 4.56 -3.98
CA PHE A 236 4.49 4.90 -2.69
C PHE A 236 5.36 6.15 -2.83
N ALA A 237 4.96 7.24 -2.18
CA ALA A 237 5.59 8.54 -2.29
C ALA A 237 6.33 8.93 -1.00
N ILE A 238 7.45 9.61 -1.15
CA ILE A 238 8.16 10.29 -0.07
C ILE A 238 8.39 11.74 -0.49
N GLN A 239 8.04 12.67 0.40
CA GLN A 239 8.38 14.07 0.24
C GLN A 239 9.82 14.29 0.70
N GLU A 240 10.65 14.73 -0.21
CA GLU A 240 12.01 15.21 0.05
C GLU A 240 12.00 16.73 0.27
N LYS A 241 13.17 17.29 0.56
CA LYS A 241 13.29 18.73 0.82
C LYS A 241 12.79 19.59 -0.34
N ASP A 242 13.11 19.19 -1.57
CA ASP A 242 12.88 20.01 -2.75
C ASP A 242 12.03 19.30 -3.82
N CYS A 243 11.61 18.06 -3.59
CA CYS A 243 10.86 17.26 -4.56
C CYS A 243 10.01 16.18 -3.90
N TRP A 244 9.15 15.55 -4.68
CA TRP A 244 8.50 14.29 -4.34
C TRP A 244 9.12 13.15 -5.15
N MET A 245 9.38 12.05 -4.50
CA MET A 245 9.77 10.77 -5.12
C MET A 245 8.62 9.81 -4.97
N LEU A 246 8.08 9.31 -6.09
CA LEU A 246 6.99 8.34 -6.10
C LEU A 246 7.45 7.09 -6.83
N TRP A 247 7.62 6.00 -6.09
CA TRP A 247 7.85 4.67 -6.67
C TRP A 247 6.50 4.01 -6.97
N TYR A 248 6.44 3.28 -8.08
CA TYR A 248 5.24 2.59 -8.51
C TYR A 248 5.56 1.31 -9.26
N ASN A 249 4.62 0.39 -9.27
CA ASN A 249 4.69 -0.76 -10.15
C ASN A 249 4.16 -0.37 -11.53
N GLY A 250 4.91 -0.70 -12.56
CA GLY A 250 4.47 -0.65 -13.95
C GLY A 250 4.45 -2.05 -14.54
N ARG A 251 3.46 -2.32 -15.38
CA ARG A 251 3.29 -3.60 -16.06
C ARG A 251 3.22 -3.41 -17.56
N ASN A 252 3.93 -4.25 -18.30
CA ASN A 252 3.73 -4.45 -19.72
C ASN A 252 3.58 -5.94 -19.99
N GLU A 253 2.39 -6.37 -20.41
CA GLU A 253 1.99 -7.77 -20.56
C GLU A 253 2.19 -8.57 -19.25
N HIS A 254 3.24 -9.41 -19.19
CA HIS A 254 3.56 -10.27 -18.05
C HIS A 254 4.76 -9.77 -17.23
N LEU A 255 5.43 -8.71 -17.68
CA LEU A 255 6.59 -8.15 -17.00
C LEU A 255 6.16 -7.01 -16.06
N GLU A 256 6.48 -7.17 -14.80
CA GLU A 256 6.29 -6.12 -13.78
C GLU A 256 7.64 -5.58 -13.33
N GLN A 257 7.73 -4.26 -13.22
CA GLN A 257 8.93 -3.56 -12.76
C GLN A 257 8.54 -2.43 -11.80
N ILE A 258 9.50 -1.94 -11.02
CA ILE A 258 9.32 -0.77 -10.17
C ILE A 258 9.95 0.44 -10.87
N GLY A 259 9.15 1.47 -11.08
CA GLY A 259 9.57 2.76 -11.60
C GLY A 259 9.65 3.83 -10.52
N LEU A 260 10.25 4.95 -10.88
CA LEU A 260 10.34 6.15 -10.05
C LEU A 260 9.93 7.36 -10.87
N ALA A 261 8.90 8.06 -10.42
CA ALA A 261 8.54 9.41 -10.86
C ALA A 261 9.08 10.43 -9.85
N ILE A 262 9.59 11.55 -10.36
CA ILE A 262 10.06 12.66 -9.55
C ILE A 262 9.28 13.91 -9.95
N TYR A 263 8.75 14.62 -8.96
CA TYR A 263 8.12 15.91 -9.14
C TYR A 263 8.97 16.97 -8.44
N ASP A 264 9.63 17.82 -9.25
CA ASP A 264 10.60 18.81 -8.80
C ASP A 264 9.90 20.07 -8.23
N ASN A 265 9.00 19.87 -7.26
CA ASN A 265 8.37 20.90 -6.47
C ASN A 265 8.00 20.32 -5.11
N HIS A 266 8.05 21.15 -4.07
CA HIS A 266 7.62 20.76 -2.73
C HIS A 266 6.10 20.73 -2.61
N ASP A 267 5.40 21.69 -3.25
CA ASP A 267 3.94 21.79 -3.22
C ASP A 267 3.33 21.04 -4.41
N LEU A 268 2.42 20.13 -4.12
CA LEU A 268 1.65 19.37 -5.13
C LEU A 268 0.50 20.18 -5.74
N ASN A 269 0.28 21.44 -5.30
CA ASN A 269 -0.84 22.28 -5.68
C ASN A 269 -2.22 21.65 -5.40
N PHE A 270 -2.29 20.85 -4.33
CA PHE A 270 -3.50 20.13 -3.93
C PHE A 270 -3.68 20.05 -2.41
#